data_7a21f964fedf9656cb098342c96dd450
#
_entry.id   7a21f964fedf9656cb098342c96dd450
#
_cell.length_a   1.000
_cell.length_b   1.000
_cell.length_c   1.000
_cell.angle_alpha   90.00
_cell.angle_beta   90.00
_cell.angle_gamma   90.00
#
_symmetry.space_group_name_H-M   'P 1'
#
loop_
_entity.id
_entity.type
_entity.pdbx_description
1 polymer ?
#
loop_
_entity_poly.entity_id
_entity_poly.type
_entity_poly.pdbx_seq_one_letter_code
_entity_poly.pdbx_strand_id
1 'polypeptide(L)'
;MRILGISAFYHDSAAAIVVDGDIVAAAQEERFTRIKHDAGFPARAIGYCLEAAGCDLGGVDHVVFYDKPFLKFERLLETYLAMAPRGFRSFRVAMPIWIKEKLFQKGMLEDELRRLPGGERWNGSLLFTEH
;
A
#
# COMPACT_ATOMS: atom_id res chain seq x y z
N MET A 1 18.70 7.63 -5.72
CA MET A 1 17.40 6.94 -5.87
C MET A 1 16.67 6.98 -4.53
N ARG A 2 15.44 7.48 -4.54
CA ARG A 2 14.59 7.58 -3.33
C ARG A 2 13.41 6.63 -3.46
N ILE A 3 13.23 5.79 -2.46
CA ILE A 3 12.18 4.78 -2.40
C ILE A 3 11.36 4.99 -1.14
N LEU A 4 10.05 5.19 -1.28
CA LEU A 4 9.11 5.30 -0.17
C LEU A 4 8.36 3.97 -0.01
N GLY A 5 8.58 3.27 1.08
CA GLY A 5 7.82 2.08 1.46
C GLY A 5 6.60 2.45 2.29
N ILE A 6 5.46 1.85 2.00
CA ILE A 6 4.18 2.08 2.68
C ILE A 6 3.55 0.74 3.05
N SER A 7 3.08 0.64 4.30
CA SER A 7 2.17 -0.41 4.78
C SER A 7 0.89 0.24 5.28
N ALA A 8 -0.27 -0.18 4.80
CA ALA A 8 -1.56 0.39 5.18
C ALA A 8 -2.75 -0.55 4.94
N PHE A 9 -3.91 -0.19 5.47
CA PHE A 9 -5.21 -0.83 5.25
C PHE A 9 -5.39 -2.23 5.82
N TYR A 10 -4.49 -2.66 6.70
CA TYR A 10 -4.62 -3.93 7.40
C TYR A 10 -4.52 -3.71 8.92
N HIS A 11 -3.36 -3.41 9.43
CA HIS A 11 -3.09 -2.97 10.81
C HIS A 11 -1.73 -2.27 10.82
N ASP A 12 -1.48 -1.46 11.84
CA ASP A 12 -0.17 -0.83 12.11
C ASP A 12 0.44 -0.15 10.87
N SER A 13 -0.33 0.77 10.28
CA SER A 13 0.14 1.52 9.11
C SER A 13 1.45 2.24 9.38
N ALA A 14 2.36 2.19 8.43
CA ALA A 14 3.71 2.70 8.56
C ALA A 14 4.27 3.20 7.23
N ALA A 15 5.28 4.04 7.31
CA ALA A 15 6.08 4.45 6.17
C ALA A 15 7.57 4.39 6.51
N ALA A 16 8.38 4.16 5.48
CA ALA A 16 9.84 4.25 5.56
C ALA A 16 10.39 4.83 4.26
N ILE A 17 11.46 5.62 4.34
CA ILE A 17 12.15 6.15 3.17
C ILE A 17 13.59 5.69 3.12
N VAL A 18 13.97 5.22 1.95
CA VAL A 18 15.34 4.78 1.62
C VAL A 18 15.91 5.73 0.57
N VAL A 19 17.10 6.22 0.81
CA VAL A 19 17.84 7.09 -0.13
C VAL A 19 19.19 6.45 -0.44
N ASP A 20 19.41 6.13 -1.70
CA ASP A 20 20.65 5.52 -2.20
C ASP A 20 21.10 4.24 -1.44
N GLY A 21 20.13 3.48 -0.94
CA GLY A 21 20.33 2.24 -0.20
C GLY A 21 20.30 2.37 1.31
N ASP A 22 20.34 3.58 1.85
CA ASP A 22 20.30 3.85 3.30
C ASP A 22 18.90 4.16 3.77
N ILE A 23 18.47 3.57 4.89
CA ILE A 23 17.19 3.89 5.54
C ILE A 23 17.35 5.23 6.28
N VAL A 24 16.72 6.27 5.74
CA VAL A 24 16.80 7.63 6.31
C VAL A 24 15.83 7.81 7.46
N ALA A 25 14.59 7.34 7.31
CA ALA A 25 13.55 7.42 8.34
C ALA A 25 12.52 6.30 8.19
N ALA A 26 11.91 5.93 9.31
CA ALA A 26 10.76 5.04 9.35
C ALA A 26 9.87 5.39 10.54
N ALA A 27 8.55 5.34 10.37
CA ALA A 27 7.60 5.64 11.43
C ALA A 27 6.28 4.91 11.23
N GLN A 28 5.61 4.60 12.36
CA GLN A 28 4.22 4.12 12.37
C GLN A 28 3.27 5.30 12.50
N GLU A 29 2.12 5.23 11.83
CA GLU A 29 1.11 6.28 11.85
C GLU A 29 0.53 6.50 13.24
N GLU A 30 0.39 5.43 14.05
CA GLU A 30 -0.11 5.52 15.43
C GLU A 30 0.72 6.44 16.35
N ARG A 31 2.00 6.67 16.02
CA ARG A 31 2.86 7.61 16.77
C ARG A 31 2.37 9.04 16.67
N PHE A 32 1.73 9.37 15.56
CA PHE A 32 1.21 10.71 15.26
C PHE A 32 -0.28 10.83 15.57
N THR A 33 -1.08 9.83 15.21
CA THR A 33 -2.54 9.83 15.39
C THR A 33 -2.96 9.48 16.81
N ARG A 34 -2.11 8.76 17.57
CA ARG A 34 -2.42 8.19 18.89
C ARG A 34 -3.55 7.17 18.88
N ILE A 35 -3.89 6.65 17.72
CA ILE A 35 -4.86 5.56 17.52
C ILE A 35 -4.08 4.25 17.48
N LYS A 36 -4.33 3.38 18.45
CA LYS A 36 -3.67 2.08 18.53
C LYS A 36 -4.04 1.22 17.33
N HIS A 37 -3.04 0.61 16.67
CA HIS A 37 -3.20 -0.20 15.47
C HIS A 37 -3.88 0.54 14.31
N ASP A 38 -3.58 1.84 14.16
CA ASP A 38 -4.12 2.64 13.06
C ASP A 38 -3.86 1.95 11.72
N ALA A 39 -4.93 1.62 11.01
CA ALA A 39 -4.89 0.94 9.71
C ALA A 39 -5.13 1.88 8.53
N GLY A 40 -5.30 3.17 8.79
CA GLY A 40 -5.55 4.19 7.76
C GLY A 40 -4.35 4.42 6.85
N PHE A 41 -4.52 5.28 5.85
CA PHE A 41 -3.39 5.72 5.03
C PHE A 41 -2.39 6.52 5.88
N PRO A 42 -1.08 6.17 5.89
CA PRO A 42 -0.11 6.73 6.83
C PRO A 42 0.42 8.10 6.38
N ALA A 43 -0.46 9.07 6.18
CA ALA A 43 -0.10 10.39 5.66
C ALA A 43 0.91 11.14 6.53
N ARG A 44 0.78 11.02 7.86
CA ARG A 44 1.69 11.71 8.80
C ARG A 44 3.05 11.02 8.87
N ALA A 45 3.08 9.69 8.89
CA ALA A 45 4.32 8.92 8.82
C ALA A 45 5.08 9.17 7.52
N ILE A 46 4.37 9.26 6.38
CA ILE A 46 4.93 9.64 5.08
C ILE A 46 5.51 11.06 5.14
N GLY A 47 4.74 12.03 5.65
CA GLY A 47 5.20 13.40 5.81
C GLY A 47 6.50 13.50 6.60
N TYR A 48 6.58 12.79 7.73
CA TYR A 48 7.79 12.70 8.55
C TYR A 48 8.98 12.11 7.76
N CYS A 49 8.76 11.03 7.01
CA CYS A 49 9.81 10.39 6.21
C CYS A 49 10.31 11.32 5.10
N LEU A 50 9.41 12.01 4.39
CA LEU A 50 9.76 12.95 3.34
C LEU A 50 10.53 14.16 3.88
N GLU A 51 10.11 14.71 5.03
CA GLU A 51 10.80 15.79 5.71
C GLU A 51 12.23 15.39 6.12
N ALA A 52 12.38 14.20 6.71
CA ALA A 52 13.69 13.66 7.10
C ALA A 52 14.62 13.48 5.90
N ALA A 53 14.09 13.12 4.73
CA ALA A 53 14.84 12.98 3.48
C ALA A 53 15.06 14.31 2.75
N GLY A 54 14.51 15.43 3.25
CA GLY A 54 14.63 16.74 2.64
C GLY A 54 13.96 16.84 1.26
N CYS A 55 12.85 16.12 1.03
CA CYS A 55 12.14 16.12 -0.23
C CYS A 55 10.61 16.09 -0.04
N ASP A 56 9.88 16.34 -1.11
CA ASP A 56 8.45 16.04 -1.22
C ASP A 56 8.22 14.77 -2.05
N LEU A 57 6.97 14.38 -2.24
CA LEU A 57 6.65 13.17 -3.02
C LEU A 57 7.11 13.29 -4.49
N GLY A 58 7.13 14.49 -5.06
CA GLY A 58 7.64 14.73 -6.42
C GLY A 58 9.12 14.36 -6.60
N GLY A 59 9.88 14.29 -5.51
CA GLY A 59 11.28 13.86 -5.50
C GLY A 59 11.50 12.36 -5.23
N VAL A 60 10.43 11.55 -5.12
CA VAL A 60 10.49 10.12 -4.88
C VAL A 60 10.41 9.35 -6.19
N ASP A 61 11.38 8.48 -6.43
CA ASP A 61 11.45 7.70 -7.67
C ASP A 61 10.46 6.52 -7.68
N HIS A 62 10.34 5.82 -6.54
CA HIS A 62 9.47 4.67 -6.41
C HIS A 62 8.69 4.72 -5.09
N VAL A 63 7.39 4.42 -5.16
CA VAL A 63 6.58 4.10 -3.99
C VAL A 63 6.34 2.59 -3.99
N VAL A 64 6.68 1.93 -2.90
CA VAL A 64 6.53 0.48 -2.74
C VAL A 64 5.48 0.23 -1.68
N PHE A 65 4.40 -0.42 -2.06
CA PHE A 65 3.34 -0.80 -1.15
C PHE A 65 3.51 -2.25 -0.70
N TYR A 66 3.47 -2.44 0.61
CA TYR A 66 3.62 -3.75 1.23
C TYR A 66 2.26 -4.45 1.32
N ASP A 67 1.81 -5.00 0.25
CA ASP A 67 0.72 -5.99 0.16
C ASP A 67 0.77 -6.69 -1.20
N LYS A 68 0.53 -8.00 -1.20
CA LYS A 68 0.20 -8.75 -2.41
C LYS A 68 -1.29 -9.09 -2.44
N PRO A 69 -2.07 -8.21 -3.00
CA PRO A 69 -3.48 -8.48 -3.25
C PRO A 69 -3.70 -9.76 -4.07
N PHE A 70 -2.75 -10.10 -4.95
CA PHE A 70 -2.88 -11.23 -5.87
C PHE A 70 -2.58 -12.60 -5.24
N LEU A 71 -1.75 -12.71 -4.20
CA LEU A 71 -1.48 -13.99 -3.54
C LEU A 71 -2.68 -14.56 -2.79
N LYS A 72 -3.44 -13.72 -2.11
CA LYS A 72 -4.71 -14.13 -1.49
C LYS A 72 -5.71 -14.57 -2.54
N PHE A 73 -5.73 -13.91 -3.69
CA PHE A 73 -6.57 -14.26 -4.82
C PHE A 73 -6.17 -15.61 -5.43
N GLU A 74 -4.88 -15.82 -5.67
CA GLU A 74 -4.34 -17.05 -6.22
C GLU A 74 -4.66 -18.25 -5.31
N ARG A 75 -4.44 -18.11 -4.00
CA ARG A 75 -4.83 -19.14 -3.01
C ARG A 75 -6.33 -19.38 -2.94
N LEU A 76 -7.13 -18.34 -3.05
CA LEU A 76 -8.59 -18.47 -3.09
C LEU A 76 -9.02 -19.19 -4.37
N LEU A 77 -8.45 -18.83 -5.51
CA LEU A 77 -8.70 -19.47 -6.81
C LEU A 77 -8.29 -20.94 -6.79
N GLU A 78 -7.09 -21.27 -6.30
CA GLU A 78 -6.62 -22.64 -6.13
C GLU A 78 -7.54 -23.45 -5.23
N THR A 79 -7.99 -22.88 -4.11
CA THR A 79 -8.93 -23.55 -3.19
C THR A 79 -10.25 -23.84 -3.87
N TYR A 80 -10.81 -22.88 -4.62
CA TYR A 80 -12.06 -23.10 -5.32
C TYR A 80 -11.93 -24.10 -6.48
N LEU A 81 -10.83 -24.07 -7.23
CA LEU A 81 -10.54 -25.04 -8.28
C LEU A 81 -10.35 -26.45 -7.71
N ALA A 82 -9.68 -26.60 -6.56
CA ALA A 82 -9.50 -27.88 -5.90
C ALA A 82 -10.82 -28.48 -5.38
N MET A 83 -11.80 -27.65 -5.04
CA MET A 83 -13.11 -28.06 -4.52
C MET A 83 -14.22 -28.08 -5.58
N ALA A 84 -13.93 -27.75 -6.84
CA ALA A 84 -14.92 -27.76 -7.91
C ALA A 84 -15.52 -29.16 -8.11
N PRO A 85 -16.85 -29.29 -8.38
CA PRO A 85 -17.83 -28.22 -8.60
C PRO A 85 -18.45 -27.64 -7.31
N ARG A 86 -18.05 -28.13 -6.13
CA ARG A 86 -18.55 -27.62 -4.84
C ARG A 86 -18.01 -26.20 -4.61
N GLY A 87 -18.87 -25.30 -4.16
CA GLY A 87 -18.49 -23.92 -3.88
C GLY A 87 -18.49 -22.97 -5.09
N PHE A 88 -18.84 -23.44 -6.30
CA PHE A 88 -18.89 -22.60 -7.51
C PHE A 88 -19.85 -21.41 -7.37
N ARG A 89 -20.96 -21.58 -6.66
CA ARG A 89 -21.89 -20.47 -6.36
C ARG A 89 -21.23 -19.37 -5.52
N SER A 90 -20.51 -19.76 -4.48
CA SER A 90 -19.79 -18.82 -3.60
C SER A 90 -18.66 -18.11 -4.36
N PHE A 91 -17.94 -18.82 -5.20
CA PHE A 91 -16.89 -18.26 -6.06
C PHE A 91 -17.46 -17.22 -7.03
N ARG A 92 -18.55 -17.55 -7.73
CA ARG A 92 -19.21 -16.64 -8.67
C ARG A 92 -19.70 -15.35 -8.04
N VAL A 93 -20.10 -15.39 -6.77
CA VAL A 93 -20.54 -14.21 -6.01
C VAL A 93 -19.37 -13.44 -5.42
N ALA A 94 -18.36 -14.12 -4.91
CA ALA A 94 -17.22 -13.50 -4.23
C ALA A 94 -16.21 -12.86 -5.17
N MET A 95 -15.99 -13.44 -6.37
CA MET A 95 -14.99 -12.97 -7.33
C MET A 95 -15.17 -11.52 -7.81
N PRO A 96 -16.38 -11.07 -8.24
CA PRO A 96 -16.56 -9.70 -8.68
C PRO A 96 -16.33 -8.68 -7.57
N ILE A 97 -16.73 -9.00 -6.34
CA ILE A 97 -16.53 -8.15 -5.16
C ILE A 97 -15.03 -8.01 -4.88
N TRP A 98 -14.31 -9.11 -4.92
CA TRP A 98 -12.89 -9.17 -4.63
C TRP A 98 -12.03 -8.43 -5.67
N ILE A 99 -12.33 -8.61 -6.96
CA ILE A 99 -11.68 -7.86 -8.05
C ILE A 99 -11.94 -6.36 -7.90
N LYS A 100 -13.18 -5.96 -7.56
CA LYS A 100 -13.51 -4.56 -7.29
C LYS A 100 -12.69 -4.00 -6.15
N GLU A 101 -12.62 -4.68 -5.01
CA GLU A 101 -11.85 -4.20 -3.84
C GLU A 101 -10.37 -4.00 -4.19
N LYS A 102 -9.77 -4.87 -4.99
CA LYS A 102 -8.36 -4.78 -5.36
C LYS A 102 -8.05 -3.69 -6.39
N LEU A 103 -8.91 -3.49 -7.37
CA LEU A 103 -8.83 -2.37 -8.30
C LEU A 103 -9.04 -1.04 -7.56
N PHE A 104 -9.98 -1.01 -6.59
CA PHE A 104 -10.24 0.14 -5.74
C PHE A 104 -9.03 0.49 -4.85
N GLN A 105 -8.34 -0.51 -4.30
CA GLN A 105 -7.19 -0.28 -3.42
C GLN A 105 -6.05 0.44 -4.15
N LYS A 106 -5.74 0.07 -5.39
CA LYS A 106 -4.73 0.75 -6.19
C LYS A 106 -5.12 2.20 -6.48
N GLY A 107 -6.35 2.42 -6.93
CA GLY A 107 -6.88 3.77 -7.22
C GLY A 107 -6.91 4.65 -5.96
N MET A 108 -7.35 4.09 -4.84
CA MET A 108 -7.37 4.80 -3.56
C MET A 108 -5.96 5.19 -3.10
N LEU A 109 -4.97 4.32 -3.28
CA LEU A 109 -3.57 4.60 -2.99
C LEU A 109 -3.03 5.74 -3.86
N GLU A 110 -3.29 5.69 -5.15
CA GLU A 110 -2.89 6.74 -6.10
C GLU A 110 -3.54 8.09 -5.74
N ASP A 111 -4.83 8.10 -5.36
CA ASP A 111 -5.54 9.31 -4.96
C ASP A 111 -4.98 9.90 -3.67
N GLU A 112 -4.69 9.06 -2.65
CA GLU A 112 -4.06 9.50 -1.41
C GLU A 112 -2.64 10.05 -1.63
N LEU A 113 -1.85 9.39 -2.48
CA LEU A 113 -0.51 9.86 -2.84
C LEU A 113 -0.56 11.22 -3.55
N ARG A 114 -1.52 11.43 -4.45
CA ARG A 114 -1.69 12.73 -5.14
C ARG A 114 -2.07 13.88 -4.20
N ARG A 115 -2.69 13.61 -3.07
CA ARG A 115 -3.04 14.60 -2.05
C ARG A 115 -1.86 15.05 -1.19
N LEU A 116 -0.76 14.30 -1.19
CA LEU A 116 0.44 14.66 -0.46
C LEU A 116 1.19 15.83 -1.12
N PRO A 117 1.99 16.59 -0.35
CA PRO A 117 2.85 17.62 -0.92
C PRO A 117 3.75 17.06 -2.03
N GLY A 118 3.70 17.66 -3.20
CA GLY A 118 4.42 17.21 -4.40
C GLY A 118 3.75 16.06 -5.15
N GLY A 119 2.62 15.51 -4.65
CA GLY A 119 1.90 14.39 -5.27
C GLY A 119 1.39 14.68 -6.68
N GLU A 120 1.00 15.91 -6.97
CA GLU A 120 0.57 16.33 -8.31
C GLU A 120 1.68 16.24 -9.36
N ARG A 121 2.93 16.38 -8.93
CA ARG A 121 4.13 16.32 -9.80
C ARG A 121 4.79 14.98 -9.81
N TRP A 122 4.32 14.08 -8.94
CA TRP A 122 4.90 12.75 -8.83
C TRP A 122 4.61 11.92 -10.08
N ASN A 123 5.67 11.45 -10.72
CA ASN A 123 5.66 10.60 -11.91
C ASN A 123 6.44 9.29 -11.70
N GLY A 124 6.73 8.95 -10.45
CA GLY A 124 7.40 7.72 -10.07
C GLY A 124 6.54 6.48 -10.27
N SER A 125 7.12 5.33 -10.00
CA SER A 125 6.44 4.04 -10.11
C SER A 125 5.79 3.63 -8.79
N LEU A 126 4.56 3.15 -8.84
CA LEU A 126 3.92 2.45 -7.73
C LEU A 126 4.13 0.95 -7.89
N LEU A 127 4.87 0.36 -6.98
CA LEU A 127 5.25 -1.05 -6.96
C LEU A 127 4.58 -1.76 -5.77
N PHE A 128 4.39 -3.05 -5.91
CA PHE A 128 3.83 -3.91 -4.86
C PHE A 128 4.82 -5.01 -4.53
N THR A 129 5.04 -5.25 -3.23
CA THR A 129 5.96 -6.30 -2.78
C THR A 129 5.25 -7.41 -2.04
N GLU A 130 5.87 -8.57 -2.03
CA GLU A 130 5.39 -9.74 -1.28
C GLU A 130 5.61 -9.59 0.22
N HIS A 131 4.78 -10.36 0.91
CA HIS A 131 4.84 -10.55 2.35
C HIS A 131 5.90 -11.60 2.69
#